data_c9ca96fefe413b9602559cd1c1f988f4
#
_entry.id   c9ca96fefe413b9602559cd1c1f988f4
#
_cell.length_a   1.000
_cell.length_b   1.000
_cell.length_c   1.000
_cell.angle_alpha   90.00
_cell.angle_beta   90.00
_cell.angle_gamma   90.00
#
_symmetry.space_group_name_H-M   'P 1'
#
loop_
_entity.id
_entity.type
_entity.pdbx_description
1 polymer ?
#
loop_
_entity_poly.entity_id
_entity_poly.type
_entity_poly.pdbx_seq_one_letter_code
_entity_poly.pdbx_strand_id
1 'polypeptide(L)'
;DVNKETHEVFFTHRGKQYSVIGDKVVFAVGRAGSRVFLDWCKRNGVACTNNQVDIGVRVELPAMVWEHFSKKIYEPKILYRSKAYGDTTRMFCFNERGLVVTENTDGVLTVNGHAYKELDRKTDNSNFALLCTIRFTEPFNDPIDYARYVASLANKISGGSVLVQRLGDLESGRRTDEKRLKQSTVRPTLNAVPGDLSLCMPKRQLDNIIETLHALDKVAPGTANYDTLLYGVECKYYSARPDCVDFEIKDCPGIYALGDGAGFTRSLSQAAANGLIIGEILTKK
;
A
#
# COMPACT_ATOMS: atom_id res chain seq x y z
N ASP A 1 -7.93 23.50 -10.53
CA ASP A 1 -7.26 24.35 -9.57
C ASP A 1 -8.27 24.99 -8.61
N VAL A 2 -7.81 25.55 -7.49
CA VAL A 2 -8.66 26.23 -6.51
C VAL A 2 -8.00 27.54 -6.10
N ASN A 3 -8.76 28.64 -6.19
CA ASN A 3 -8.35 29.91 -5.64
C ASN A 3 -8.73 29.94 -4.15
N LYS A 4 -7.74 30.09 -3.26
CA LYS A 4 -7.95 30.02 -1.83
C LYS A 4 -8.65 31.25 -1.23
N GLU A 5 -8.64 32.39 -1.94
CA GLU A 5 -9.25 33.64 -1.45
C GLU A 5 -10.73 33.75 -1.86
N THR A 6 -11.05 33.29 -3.08
CA THR A 6 -12.41 33.41 -3.63
C THR A 6 -13.21 32.12 -3.56
N HIS A 7 -12.61 31.01 -3.17
CA HIS A 7 -13.18 29.65 -3.22
C HIS A 7 -13.65 29.23 -4.61
N GLU A 8 -13.06 29.82 -5.67
CA GLU A 8 -13.36 29.45 -7.05
C GLU A 8 -12.59 28.19 -7.44
N VAL A 9 -13.31 27.17 -7.88
CA VAL A 9 -12.79 25.90 -8.33
C VAL A 9 -12.79 25.86 -9.86
N PHE A 10 -11.61 25.71 -10.46
CA PHE A 10 -11.43 25.64 -11.91
C PHE A 10 -11.27 24.18 -12.34
N PHE A 11 -12.00 23.76 -13.35
CA PHE A 11 -11.93 22.39 -13.87
C PHE A 11 -12.17 22.35 -15.37
N THR A 12 -11.71 21.27 -16.00
CA THR A 12 -11.92 20.99 -17.43
C THR A 12 -12.91 19.83 -17.57
N HIS A 13 -13.93 20.05 -18.38
CA HIS A 13 -14.87 19.00 -18.76
C HIS A 13 -15.02 18.96 -20.27
N ARG A 14 -14.77 17.79 -20.89
CA ARG A 14 -14.83 17.59 -22.37
C ARG A 14 -14.07 18.66 -23.16
N GLY A 15 -12.86 18.99 -22.70
CA GLY A 15 -11.97 19.97 -23.35
C GLY A 15 -12.36 21.45 -23.14
N LYS A 16 -13.43 21.75 -22.41
CA LYS A 16 -13.83 23.11 -22.07
C LYS A 16 -13.51 23.41 -20.62
N GLN A 17 -13.09 24.65 -20.35
CA GLN A 17 -12.82 25.13 -19.00
C GLN A 17 -14.11 25.67 -18.36
N TYR A 18 -14.25 25.40 -17.09
CA TYR A 18 -15.35 25.87 -16.25
C TYR A 18 -14.81 26.33 -14.90
N SER A 19 -15.58 27.16 -14.22
CA SER A 19 -15.35 27.46 -12.81
C SER A 19 -16.67 27.49 -12.02
N VAL A 20 -16.54 27.30 -10.73
CA VAL A 20 -17.65 27.41 -9.79
C VAL A 20 -17.13 28.02 -8.48
N ILE A 21 -17.88 28.93 -7.90
CA ILE A 21 -17.60 29.53 -6.59
C ILE A 21 -18.51 28.86 -5.57
N GLY A 22 -17.92 28.45 -4.43
CA GLY A 22 -18.66 27.89 -3.31
C GLY A 22 -18.34 28.62 -2.00
N ASP A 23 -19.24 28.54 -1.03
CA ASP A 23 -18.98 29.07 0.32
C ASP A 23 -17.82 28.30 1.00
N LYS A 24 -17.66 27.03 0.65
CA LYS A 24 -16.64 26.15 1.19
C LYS A 24 -16.13 25.18 0.11
N VAL A 25 -14.87 24.80 0.20
CA VAL A 25 -14.23 23.84 -0.70
C VAL A 25 -13.73 22.65 0.10
N VAL A 26 -14.01 21.42 -0.36
CA VAL A 26 -13.57 20.19 0.28
C VAL A 26 -12.72 19.36 -0.69
N PHE A 27 -11.44 19.18 -0.36
CA PHE A 27 -10.56 18.28 -1.07
C PHE A 27 -10.78 16.84 -0.60
N ALA A 28 -11.53 16.07 -1.39
CA ALA A 28 -11.81 14.64 -1.18
C ALA A 28 -11.30 13.81 -2.39
N VAL A 29 -10.10 14.08 -2.83
CA VAL A 29 -9.55 13.69 -4.15
C VAL A 29 -9.10 12.23 -4.27
N GLY A 30 -9.07 11.48 -3.16
CA GLY A 30 -8.58 10.11 -3.14
C GLY A 30 -7.09 10.00 -3.50
N ARG A 31 -6.59 8.76 -3.61
CA ARG A 31 -5.16 8.52 -3.92
C ARG A 31 -4.75 9.05 -5.29
N ALA A 32 -5.61 8.88 -6.29
CA ALA A 32 -5.32 9.34 -7.66
C ALA A 32 -5.17 10.87 -7.76
N GLY A 33 -5.92 11.63 -6.95
CA GLY A 33 -5.84 13.09 -6.92
C GLY A 33 -4.82 13.67 -5.95
N SER A 34 -4.13 12.83 -5.17
CA SER A 34 -3.20 13.28 -4.13
C SER A 34 -2.10 14.19 -4.64
N ARG A 35 -1.55 13.91 -5.82
CA ARG A 35 -0.50 14.71 -6.43
C ARG A 35 -0.97 16.12 -6.77
N VAL A 36 -2.15 16.22 -7.40
CA VAL A 36 -2.76 17.52 -7.74
C VAL A 36 -3.02 18.34 -6.48
N PHE A 37 -3.50 17.68 -5.43
CA PHE A 37 -3.73 18.34 -4.14
C PHE A 37 -2.43 18.83 -3.48
N LEU A 38 -1.38 18.01 -3.45
CA LEU A 38 -0.08 18.40 -2.88
C LEU A 38 0.59 19.52 -3.68
N ASP A 39 0.47 19.51 -5.01
CA ASP A 39 0.94 20.60 -5.86
C ASP A 39 0.17 21.90 -5.57
N TRP A 40 -1.14 21.81 -5.31
CA TRP A 40 -1.93 22.96 -4.85
C TRP A 40 -1.46 23.45 -3.48
N CYS A 41 -1.25 22.57 -2.51
CA CYS A 41 -0.71 22.93 -1.20
C CYS A 41 0.63 23.68 -1.33
N LYS A 42 1.55 23.15 -2.14
CA LYS A 42 2.86 23.75 -2.36
C LYS A 42 2.77 25.15 -2.97
N ARG A 43 1.93 25.34 -4.00
CA ARG A 43 1.74 26.64 -4.66
C ARG A 43 1.13 27.68 -3.72
N ASN A 44 0.29 27.25 -2.78
CA ASN A 44 -0.40 28.12 -1.84
C ASN A 44 0.30 28.28 -0.47
N GLY A 45 1.52 27.72 -0.32
CA GLY A 45 2.31 27.82 0.92
C GLY A 45 1.73 27.04 2.10
N VAL A 46 0.87 26.04 1.83
CA VAL A 46 0.30 25.17 2.87
C VAL A 46 1.37 24.22 3.39
N ALA A 47 1.63 24.29 4.70
CA ALA A 47 2.55 23.38 5.36
C ALA A 47 1.99 21.94 5.35
N CYS A 48 2.80 20.99 4.90
CA CYS A 48 2.46 19.58 4.86
C CYS A 48 3.52 18.75 5.58
N THR A 49 3.07 17.74 6.33
CA THR A 49 3.94 16.74 6.94
C THR A 49 3.90 15.46 6.11
N ASN A 50 5.06 14.95 5.69
CA ASN A 50 5.15 13.70 4.97
C ASN A 50 4.81 12.52 5.88
N ASN A 51 3.99 11.61 5.36
CA ASN A 51 3.67 10.36 6.01
C ASN A 51 4.80 9.33 5.77
N GLN A 52 4.75 8.25 6.54
CA GLN A 52 5.55 7.06 6.27
C GLN A 52 5.11 6.36 4.99
N VAL A 53 5.95 5.47 4.48
CA VAL A 53 5.62 4.53 3.41
C VAL A 53 5.81 3.11 3.93
N ASP A 54 4.99 2.19 3.47
CA ASP A 54 5.14 0.77 3.74
C ASP A 54 5.51 0.04 2.45
N ILE A 55 6.63 -0.67 2.47
CA ILE A 55 7.16 -1.42 1.32
C ILE A 55 7.46 -2.84 1.75
N GLY A 56 7.14 -3.80 0.90
CA GLY A 56 7.42 -5.20 1.15
C GLY A 56 6.89 -6.12 0.06
N VAL A 57 6.33 -7.24 0.50
CA VAL A 57 5.89 -8.31 -0.38
C VAL A 57 4.45 -8.73 -0.09
N ARG A 58 3.81 -9.33 -1.09
CA ARG A 58 2.65 -10.17 -0.89
C ARG A 58 3.14 -11.60 -0.68
N VAL A 59 2.75 -12.19 0.43
CA VAL A 59 3.06 -13.57 0.79
C VAL A 59 1.91 -14.47 0.37
N GLU A 60 2.19 -15.58 -0.32
CA GLU A 60 1.22 -16.60 -0.67
C GLU A 60 1.70 -17.97 -0.19
N LEU A 61 0.80 -18.73 0.43
CA LEU A 61 1.09 -20.01 1.04
C LEU A 61 -0.19 -20.87 1.12
N PRO A 62 -0.09 -22.18 1.41
CA PRO A 62 -1.28 -23.03 1.53
C PRO A 62 -2.26 -22.53 2.58
N ALA A 63 -3.54 -22.48 2.24
CA ALA A 63 -4.59 -21.91 3.11
C ALA A 63 -4.65 -22.59 4.50
N MET A 64 -4.34 -23.89 4.56
CA MET A 64 -4.34 -24.65 5.79
C MET A 64 -3.40 -24.10 6.88
N VAL A 65 -2.32 -23.42 6.50
CA VAL A 65 -1.32 -22.86 7.43
C VAL A 65 -1.95 -21.83 8.37
N TRP A 66 -2.86 -21.00 7.85
CA TRP A 66 -3.53 -19.94 8.61
C TRP A 66 -4.99 -20.24 8.94
N GLU A 67 -5.48 -21.44 8.64
CA GLU A 67 -6.89 -21.81 8.81
C GLU A 67 -7.38 -21.65 10.26
N HIS A 68 -6.53 -21.94 11.24
CA HIS A 68 -6.85 -21.79 12.66
C HIS A 68 -7.06 -20.33 13.10
N PHE A 69 -6.50 -19.36 12.34
CA PHE A 69 -6.78 -17.93 12.51
C PHE A 69 -8.01 -17.51 11.71
N SER A 70 -8.11 -17.88 10.42
CA SER A 70 -9.18 -17.43 9.54
C SER A 70 -10.57 -17.89 9.99
N LYS A 71 -10.65 -19.04 10.65
CA LYS A 71 -11.90 -19.53 11.29
C LYS A 71 -12.39 -18.68 12.45
N LYS A 72 -11.53 -17.85 13.05
CA LYS A 72 -11.83 -17.04 14.25
C LYS A 72 -11.81 -15.55 13.99
N ILE A 73 -10.97 -15.10 13.07
CA ILE A 73 -10.69 -13.70 12.80
C ILE A 73 -10.74 -13.47 11.28
N TYR A 74 -11.62 -12.60 10.84
CA TYR A 74 -11.78 -12.30 9.41
C TYR A 74 -10.49 -11.78 8.77
N GLU A 75 -9.78 -10.87 9.45
CA GLU A 75 -8.54 -10.27 8.96
C GLU A 75 -7.54 -10.12 10.12
N PRO A 76 -6.68 -11.11 10.35
CA PRO A 76 -5.62 -10.98 11.36
C PRO A 76 -4.64 -9.88 10.97
N LYS A 77 -4.28 -9.02 11.93
CA LYS A 77 -3.27 -7.98 11.79
C LYS A 77 -2.20 -8.18 12.85
N ILE A 78 -0.97 -8.36 12.42
CA ILE A 78 0.16 -8.62 13.32
C ILE A 78 1.23 -7.57 13.08
N LEU A 79 1.72 -6.99 14.16
CA LEU A 79 2.88 -6.10 14.18
C LEU A 79 4.06 -6.87 14.75
N TYR A 80 5.18 -6.82 14.06
CA TYR A 80 6.43 -7.38 14.53
C TYR A 80 7.51 -6.30 14.53
N ARG A 81 8.27 -6.21 15.61
CA ARG A 81 9.44 -5.34 15.70
C ARG A 81 10.68 -6.19 15.51
N SER A 82 11.42 -5.93 14.42
CA SER A 82 12.61 -6.70 14.09
C SER A 82 13.68 -6.54 15.17
N LYS A 83 14.35 -7.63 15.48
CA LYS A 83 15.45 -7.63 16.46
C LYS A 83 16.72 -7.05 15.87
N ALA A 84 16.94 -7.26 14.56
CA ALA A 84 18.15 -6.80 13.89
C ALA A 84 18.19 -5.27 13.75
N TYR A 85 17.06 -4.63 13.44
CA TYR A 85 17.02 -3.20 13.10
C TYR A 85 16.07 -2.39 13.99
N GLY A 86 15.21 -3.02 14.77
CA GLY A 86 14.15 -2.35 15.54
C GLY A 86 13.03 -1.76 14.68
N ASP A 87 12.97 -2.10 13.40
CA ASP A 87 11.94 -1.65 12.48
C ASP A 87 10.62 -2.37 12.73
N THR A 88 9.52 -1.71 12.37
CA THR A 88 8.19 -2.32 12.44
C THR A 88 7.82 -2.93 11.09
N THR A 89 7.53 -4.22 11.09
CA THR A 89 6.92 -4.94 9.98
C THR A 89 5.47 -5.25 10.32
N ARG A 90 4.58 -5.12 9.33
CA ARG A 90 3.15 -5.33 9.51
C ARG A 90 2.64 -6.40 8.56
N MET A 91 1.98 -7.42 9.11
CA MET A 91 1.14 -8.34 8.39
C MET A 91 -0.29 -7.84 8.44
N PHE A 92 -0.95 -7.72 7.29
CA PHE A 92 -2.34 -7.28 7.16
C PHE A 92 -2.93 -7.63 5.79
N CYS A 93 -4.17 -7.24 5.52
CA CYS A 93 -4.86 -7.52 4.25
C CYS A 93 -4.83 -9.02 3.93
N PHE A 94 -5.20 -9.83 4.94
CA PHE A 94 -5.26 -11.28 4.81
C PHE A 94 -6.45 -11.68 3.93
N ASN A 95 -6.20 -12.52 2.94
CA ASN A 95 -7.18 -13.04 2.01
C ASN A 95 -7.23 -14.57 2.12
N GLU A 96 -8.19 -15.06 2.88
CA GLU A 96 -8.42 -16.49 3.00
C GLU A 96 -8.81 -17.11 1.67
N ARG A 97 -8.07 -18.14 1.24
CA ARG A 97 -8.31 -18.85 -0.03
C ARG A 97 -8.50 -17.89 -1.21
N GLY A 98 -7.72 -16.81 -1.20
CA GLY A 98 -7.75 -15.74 -2.19
C GLY A 98 -6.68 -15.88 -3.25
N LEU A 99 -6.63 -14.88 -4.13
CA LEU A 99 -5.61 -14.78 -5.18
C LEU A 99 -4.71 -13.56 -4.94
N VAL A 100 -3.49 -13.66 -5.42
CA VAL A 100 -2.62 -12.51 -5.61
C VAL A 100 -3.01 -11.81 -6.92
N VAL A 101 -3.08 -10.49 -6.90
CA VAL A 101 -3.45 -9.66 -8.07
C VAL A 101 -2.47 -8.52 -8.24
N THR A 102 -2.43 -7.93 -9.43
CA THR A 102 -1.69 -6.69 -9.69
C THR A 102 -2.58 -5.47 -9.50
N GLU A 103 -1.98 -4.39 -9.03
CA GLU A 103 -2.57 -3.05 -8.95
C GLU A 103 -1.71 -2.09 -9.79
N ASN A 104 -2.32 -1.34 -10.70
CA ASN A 104 -1.63 -0.34 -11.51
C ASN A 104 -1.92 1.06 -10.96
N THR A 105 -0.88 1.79 -10.60
CA THR A 105 -0.98 3.18 -10.18
C THR A 105 -0.03 4.03 -11.03
N ASP A 106 -0.60 4.83 -11.91
CA ASP A 106 0.14 5.71 -12.84
C ASP A 106 1.27 4.97 -13.61
N GLY A 107 0.96 3.80 -14.16
CA GLY A 107 1.89 3.01 -14.95
C GLY A 107 2.87 2.14 -14.15
N VAL A 108 2.85 2.20 -12.83
CA VAL A 108 3.65 1.34 -11.95
C VAL A 108 2.79 0.19 -11.43
N LEU A 109 3.22 -1.04 -11.72
CA LEU A 109 2.56 -2.25 -11.22
C LEU A 109 3.09 -2.62 -9.84
N THR A 110 2.18 -2.82 -8.92
CA THR A 110 2.43 -3.39 -7.59
C THR A 110 1.55 -4.62 -7.39
N VAL A 111 1.79 -5.36 -6.32
CA VAL A 111 0.96 -6.51 -5.96
C VAL A 111 -0.05 -6.17 -4.88
N ASN A 112 -1.16 -6.88 -4.89
CA ASN A 112 -2.20 -6.81 -3.88
C ASN A 112 -2.86 -8.20 -3.75
N GLY A 113 -3.85 -8.35 -2.87
CA GLY A 113 -4.63 -9.58 -2.73
C GLY A 113 -6.11 -9.34 -2.95
N HIS A 114 -6.79 -10.41 -3.35
CA HIS A 114 -8.24 -10.41 -3.51
C HIS A 114 -8.81 -11.75 -3.03
N ALA A 115 -9.95 -11.72 -2.35
CA ALA A 115 -10.70 -12.91 -1.99
C ALA A 115 -12.13 -12.81 -2.51
N TYR A 116 -12.61 -13.89 -3.12
CA TYR A 116 -13.99 -14.02 -3.54
C TYR A 116 -14.86 -14.54 -2.40
N LYS A 117 -16.10 -14.09 -2.36
CA LYS A 117 -17.09 -14.59 -1.41
C LYS A 117 -17.60 -15.97 -1.84
N GLU A 118 -17.71 -16.19 -3.14
CA GLU A 118 -18.19 -17.42 -3.77
C GLU A 118 -17.20 -18.56 -3.52
N LEU A 119 -17.69 -19.70 -3.04
CA LEU A 119 -16.86 -20.85 -2.65
C LEU A 119 -16.14 -21.52 -3.83
N ASP A 120 -16.79 -21.53 -5.00
CA ASP A 120 -16.26 -22.10 -6.25
C ASP A 120 -15.12 -21.28 -6.86
N ARG A 121 -14.93 -20.05 -6.39
CA ARG A 121 -13.83 -19.14 -6.80
C ARG A 121 -12.68 -19.08 -5.80
N LYS A 122 -12.79 -19.80 -4.69
CA LYS A 122 -11.72 -19.87 -3.68
C LYS A 122 -10.59 -20.76 -4.17
N THR A 123 -9.35 -20.41 -3.80
CA THR A 123 -8.14 -21.15 -4.13
C THR A 123 -7.68 -22.04 -2.97
N ASP A 124 -6.66 -22.86 -3.20
CA ASP A 124 -6.02 -23.65 -2.14
C ASP A 124 -5.01 -22.82 -1.32
N ASN A 125 -4.75 -21.57 -1.74
CA ASN A 125 -3.81 -20.67 -1.07
C ASN A 125 -4.52 -19.52 -0.34
N SER A 126 -3.91 -19.09 0.74
CA SER A 126 -4.18 -17.78 1.36
C SER A 126 -3.01 -16.83 1.10
N ASN A 127 -3.28 -15.54 1.12
CA ASN A 127 -2.24 -14.54 0.95
C ASN A 127 -2.43 -13.34 1.88
N PHE A 128 -1.34 -12.63 2.16
CA PHE A 128 -1.35 -11.43 2.98
C PHE A 128 -0.21 -10.48 2.59
N ALA A 129 -0.38 -9.20 2.90
CA ALA A 129 0.67 -8.20 2.80
C ALA A 129 1.64 -8.31 3.98
N LEU A 130 2.94 -8.27 3.72
CA LEU A 130 3.99 -8.18 4.73
C LEU A 130 4.90 -7.01 4.37
N LEU A 131 4.70 -5.87 5.05
CA LEU A 131 5.32 -4.61 4.68
C LEU A 131 6.12 -4.01 5.85
N CYS A 132 7.31 -3.49 5.53
CA CYS A 132 8.13 -2.70 6.44
C CYS A 132 7.72 -1.23 6.38
N THR A 133 7.52 -0.61 7.53
CA THR A 133 7.27 0.82 7.65
C THR A 133 8.58 1.59 7.60
N ILE A 134 8.66 2.56 6.70
CA ILE A 134 9.83 3.42 6.52
C ILE A 134 9.42 4.88 6.71
N ARG A 135 10.24 5.61 7.44
CA ARG A 135 10.14 7.06 7.59
C ARG A 135 11.40 7.70 7.09
N PHE A 136 11.27 8.78 6.37
CA PHE A 136 12.39 9.59 5.90
C PHE A 136 12.43 10.91 6.63
N THR A 137 13.66 11.45 6.73
CA THR A 137 13.95 12.78 7.26
C THR A 137 14.85 13.50 6.27
N GLU A 138 15.00 14.83 6.43
CA GLU A 138 15.90 15.60 5.60
C GLU A 138 17.30 14.93 5.50
N PRO A 139 17.99 15.02 4.36
CA PRO A 139 17.65 15.85 3.19
C PRO A 139 16.66 15.20 2.22
N PHE A 140 16.36 13.90 2.34
CA PHE A 140 15.39 13.21 1.49
C PHE A 140 14.06 13.00 2.23
N ASN A 141 13.01 13.63 1.78
CA ASN A 141 11.71 13.61 2.44
C ASN A 141 10.55 13.38 1.45
N ASP A 142 10.74 12.49 0.47
CA ASP A 142 9.69 12.05 -0.45
C ASP A 142 9.51 10.52 -0.41
N PRO A 143 8.77 9.99 0.58
CA PRO A 143 8.56 8.56 0.73
C PRO A 143 7.76 7.95 -0.42
N ILE A 144 6.91 8.72 -1.09
CA ILE A 144 6.10 8.23 -2.23
C ILE A 144 7.01 7.97 -3.43
N ASP A 145 7.89 8.92 -3.74
CA ASP A 145 8.82 8.79 -4.86
C ASP A 145 9.77 7.62 -4.65
N TYR A 146 10.31 7.47 -3.45
CA TYR A 146 11.13 6.32 -3.09
C TYR A 146 10.43 4.99 -3.35
N ALA A 147 9.19 4.83 -2.89
CA ALA A 147 8.45 3.59 -3.06
C ALA A 147 8.10 3.33 -4.54
N ARG A 148 7.76 4.38 -5.30
CA ARG A 148 7.58 4.29 -6.76
C ARG A 148 8.86 3.85 -7.47
N TYR A 149 10.02 4.33 -7.02
CA TYR A 149 11.32 3.94 -7.56
C TYR A 149 11.59 2.44 -7.36
N VAL A 150 11.37 1.94 -6.15
CA VAL A 150 11.53 0.52 -5.81
C VAL A 150 10.59 -0.35 -6.63
N ALA A 151 9.31 0.01 -6.73
CA ALA A 151 8.34 -0.72 -7.53
C ALA A 151 8.64 -0.67 -9.03
N SER A 152 9.06 0.50 -9.55
CA SER A 152 9.45 0.66 -10.96
C SER A 152 10.68 -0.17 -11.31
N LEU A 153 11.64 -0.32 -10.39
CA LEU A 153 12.81 -1.19 -10.57
C LEU A 153 12.37 -2.66 -10.70
N ALA A 154 11.44 -3.11 -9.85
CA ALA A 154 10.88 -4.46 -9.95
C ALA A 154 10.19 -4.68 -11.31
N ASN A 155 9.42 -3.69 -11.80
CA ASN A 155 8.80 -3.78 -13.12
C ASN A 155 9.82 -3.83 -14.26
N LYS A 156 10.92 -3.09 -14.19
CA LYS A 156 12.01 -3.17 -15.17
C LYS A 156 12.64 -4.54 -15.21
N ILE A 157 12.96 -5.11 -14.06
CA ILE A 157 13.61 -6.43 -13.93
C ILE A 157 12.68 -7.54 -14.43
N SER A 158 11.38 -7.41 -14.24
CA SER A 158 10.37 -8.36 -14.67
C SER A 158 9.85 -8.14 -16.10
N GLY A 159 10.44 -7.21 -16.87
CA GLY A 159 9.97 -6.93 -18.23
C GLY A 159 8.58 -6.28 -18.31
N GLY A 160 8.21 -5.46 -17.32
CA GLY A 160 6.93 -4.77 -17.27
C GLY A 160 5.84 -5.49 -16.46
N SER A 161 6.23 -6.48 -15.62
CA SER A 161 5.36 -7.24 -14.74
C SER A 161 5.77 -7.06 -13.27
N VAL A 162 5.45 -8.04 -12.43
CA VAL A 162 5.90 -8.16 -11.05
C VAL A 162 6.70 -9.44 -10.86
N LEU A 163 7.53 -9.48 -9.82
CA LEU A 163 8.39 -10.64 -9.53
C LEU A 163 7.70 -11.61 -8.57
N VAL A 164 8.05 -12.89 -8.68
CA VAL A 164 7.78 -13.93 -7.67
C VAL A 164 9.05 -14.67 -7.33
N GLN A 165 9.27 -14.93 -6.03
CA GLN A 165 10.40 -15.69 -5.52
C GLN A 165 9.96 -16.62 -4.39
N ARG A 166 10.48 -17.84 -4.33
CA ARG A 166 10.29 -18.72 -3.17
C ARG A 166 11.16 -18.24 -2.01
N LEU A 167 10.64 -18.31 -0.80
CA LEU A 167 11.36 -17.89 0.41
C LEU A 167 12.71 -18.60 0.52
N GLY A 168 12.74 -19.92 0.37
CA GLY A 168 13.99 -20.68 0.49
C GLY A 168 15.04 -20.37 -0.60
N ASP A 169 14.63 -19.93 -1.79
CA ASP A 169 15.56 -19.44 -2.80
C ASP A 169 16.13 -18.06 -2.40
N LEU A 170 15.27 -17.17 -1.87
CA LEU A 170 15.71 -15.85 -1.35
C LEU A 170 16.72 -16.02 -0.21
N GLU A 171 16.43 -16.87 0.79
CA GLU A 171 17.32 -17.16 1.92
C GLU A 171 18.65 -17.80 1.48
N SER A 172 18.62 -18.58 0.40
CA SER A 172 19.82 -19.18 -0.21
C SER A 172 20.58 -18.19 -1.10
N GLY A 173 20.17 -16.93 -1.19
CA GLY A 173 20.81 -15.90 -2.02
C GLY A 173 20.76 -16.19 -3.51
N ARG A 174 19.70 -16.81 -4.01
CA ARG A 174 19.55 -17.17 -5.42
C ARG A 174 18.17 -16.86 -5.96
N ARG A 175 18.10 -16.55 -7.24
CA ARG A 175 16.82 -16.32 -7.92
C ARG A 175 15.97 -17.60 -7.97
N THR A 176 14.67 -17.45 -7.93
CA THR A 176 13.74 -18.46 -8.42
C THR A 176 13.71 -18.40 -9.95
N ASP A 177 13.79 -19.54 -10.61
CA ASP A 177 13.60 -19.69 -12.05
C ASP A 177 12.33 -20.50 -12.35
N GLU A 178 11.94 -20.59 -13.61
CA GLU A 178 10.77 -21.35 -14.07
C GLU A 178 10.77 -22.81 -13.60
N LYS A 179 11.95 -23.47 -13.64
CA LYS A 179 12.08 -24.86 -13.23
C LYS A 179 11.81 -25.02 -11.74
N ARG A 180 12.40 -24.13 -10.91
CA ARG A 180 12.19 -24.13 -9.46
C ARG A 180 10.76 -23.81 -9.09
N LEU A 181 10.15 -22.81 -9.76
CA LEU A 181 8.75 -22.46 -9.51
C LEU A 181 7.80 -23.61 -9.87
N LYS A 182 8.05 -24.33 -10.97
CA LYS A 182 7.27 -25.52 -11.33
C LYS A 182 7.41 -26.68 -10.34
N GLN A 183 8.51 -26.74 -9.60
CA GLN A 183 8.75 -27.75 -8.56
C GLN A 183 8.18 -27.32 -7.19
N SER A 184 7.73 -26.08 -7.04
CA SER A 184 7.13 -25.58 -5.80
C SER A 184 5.88 -26.36 -5.42
N THR A 185 5.71 -26.64 -4.14
CA THR A 185 4.47 -27.22 -3.59
C THR A 185 3.35 -26.20 -3.52
N VAL A 186 3.69 -24.91 -3.47
CA VAL A 186 2.73 -23.79 -3.56
C VAL A 186 2.57 -23.38 -5.02
N ARG A 187 1.37 -23.51 -5.56
CA ARG A 187 1.05 -23.10 -6.93
C ARG A 187 0.69 -21.62 -6.96
N PRO A 188 1.42 -20.76 -7.73
CA PRO A 188 1.13 -19.35 -7.80
C PRO A 188 -0.27 -19.07 -8.35
N THR A 189 -1.02 -18.19 -7.70
CA THR A 189 -2.33 -17.73 -8.20
C THR A 189 -2.20 -16.54 -9.16
N LEU A 190 -1.07 -15.83 -9.14
CA LEU A 190 -0.74 -14.78 -10.11
C LEU A 190 0.35 -15.27 -11.06
N ASN A 191 0.16 -15.05 -12.36
CA ASN A 191 1.21 -15.24 -13.36
C ASN A 191 2.23 -14.09 -13.27
N ALA A 192 3.21 -14.25 -12.36
CA ALA A 192 4.31 -13.32 -12.13
C ALA A 192 5.63 -13.89 -12.67
N VAL A 193 6.61 -13.04 -12.89
CA VAL A 193 7.92 -13.45 -13.43
C VAL A 193 8.79 -14.01 -12.31
N PRO A 194 9.25 -15.27 -12.39
CA PRO A 194 10.20 -15.80 -11.43
C PRO A 194 11.51 -15.02 -11.43
N GLY A 195 11.96 -14.58 -10.27
CA GLY A 195 13.11 -13.69 -10.20
C GLY A 195 13.81 -13.66 -8.85
N ASP A 196 14.49 -12.54 -8.62
CA ASP A 196 15.24 -12.26 -7.40
C ASP A 196 14.83 -10.89 -6.84
N LEU A 197 14.14 -10.89 -5.72
CA LEU A 197 13.69 -9.69 -5.03
C LEU A 197 14.85 -8.85 -4.47
N SER A 198 16.03 -9.46 -4.26
CA SER A 198 17.20 -8.73 -3.76
C SER A 198 17.76 -7.73 -4.77
N LEU A 199 17.38 -7.85 -6.05
CA LEU A 199 17.76 -6.90 -7.10
C LEU A 199 16.94 -5.61 -7.09
N CYS A 200 15.81 -5.56 -6.41
CA CYS A 200 14.94 -4.39 -6.36
C CYS A 200 14.59 -3.93 -4.95
N MET A 201 14.63 -4.80 -3.97
CA MET A 201 14.31 -4.43 -2.59
C MET A 201 15.59 -4.19 -1.78
N PRO A 202 15.67 -3.09 -1.00
CA PRO A 202 16.79 -2.85 -0.10
C PRO A 202 16.97 -3.98 0.92
N LYS A 203 18.24 -4.32 1.17
CA LYS A 203 18.60 -5.41 2.09
C LYS A 203 17.91 -5.34 3.44
N ARG A 204 17.87 -4.15 4.08
CA ARG A 204 17.22 -3.96 5.39
C ARG A 204 15.74 -4.38 5.40
N GLN A 205 15.03 -4.12 4.31
CA GLN A 205 13.62 -4.51 4.18
C GLN A 205 13.46 -6.01 3.99
N LEU A 206 14.32 -6.63 3.17
CA LEU A 206 14.31 -8.09 2.98
C LEU A 206 14.66 -8.82 4.28
N ASP A 207 15.68 -8.38 5.01
CA ASP A 207 16.04 -8.96 6.30
C ASP A 207 14.88 -8.89 7.30
N ASN A 208 14.19 -7.74 7.36
CA ASN A 208 13.02 -7.55 8.22
C ASN A 208 11.86 -8.48 7.83
N ILE A 209 11.64 -8.68 6.52
CA ILE A 209 10.59 -9.57 5.99
C ILE A 209 10.92 -11.02 6.36
N ILE A 210 12.13 -11.47 6.09
CA ILE A 210 12.58 -12.84 6.40
C ILE A 210 12.46 -13.10 7.92
N GLU A 211 12.98 -12.19 8.75
CA GLU A 211 12.89 -12.31 10.22
C GLU A 211 11.43 -12.39 10.68
N THR A 212 10.55 -11.59 10.07
CA THR A 212 9.11 -11.60 10.41
C THR A 212 8.44 -12.89 9.99
N LEU A 213 8.75 -13.45 8.82
CA LEU A 213 8.21 -14.74 8.38
C LEU A 213 8.57 -15.87 9.36
N HIS A 214 9.81 -15.91 9.83
CA HIS A 214 10.23 -16.87 10.86
C HIS A 214 9.56 -16.60 12.22
N ALA A 215 9.25 -15.35 12.54
CA ALA A 215 8.49 -15.04 13.75
C ALA A 215 7.01 -15.47 13.62
N LEU A 216 6.40 -15.29 12.47
CA LEU A 216 5.03 -15.73 12.16
C LEU A 216 4.93 -17.25 12.11
N ASP A 217 5.97 -17.94 11.70
CA ASP A 217 6.03 -19.42 11.67
C ASP A 217 5.82 -20.05 13.06
N LYS A 218 6.17 -19.33 14.13
CA LYS A 218 5.95 -19.78 15.51
C LYS A 218 4.48 -19.80 15.92
N VAL A 219 3.65 -18.98 15.29
CA VAL A 219 2.21 -18.90 15.58
C VAL A 219 1.35 -19.57 14.51
N ALA A 220 1.89 -19.70 13.32
CA ALA A 220 1.28 -20.41 12.18
C ALA A 220 2.38 -21.25 11.47
N PRO A 221 2.68 -22.47 11.99
CA PRO A 221 3.73 -23.33 11.44
C PRO A 221 3.50 -23.64 9.96
N GLY A 222 4.54 -23.46 9.16
CA GLY A 222 4.50 -23.54 7.69
C GLY A 222 4.49 -22.19 6.99
N THR A 223 4.43 -21.07 7.74
CA THR A 223 4.54 -19.71 7.17
C THR A 223 5.91 -19.47 6.56
N ALA A 224 7.00 -19.89 7.22
CA ALA A 224 8.36 -19.80 6.70
C ALA A 224 8.80 -21.08 5.96
N ASN A 225 7.87 -21.73 5.25
CA ASN A 225 8.21 -22.89 4.42
C ASN A 225 9.09 -22.46 3.23
N TYR A 226 9.97 -23.34 2.79
CA TYR A 226 10.85 -23.11 1.65
C TYR A 226 10.10 -22.66 0.39
N ASP A 227 8.92 -23.23 0.15
CA ASP A 227 8.08 -22.97 -1.02
C ASP A 227 7.07 -21.83 -0.82
N THR A 228 7.06 -21.15 0.32
CA THR A 228 6.26 -19.91 0.51
C THR A 228 6.63 -18.90 -0.56
N LEU A 229 5.64 -18.39 -1.29
CA LEU A 229 5.85 -17.47 -2.40
C LEU A 229 5.81 -16.02 -1.92
N LEU A 230 6.78 -15.24 -2.40
CA LEU A 230 6.92 -13.82 -2.13
C LEU A 230 6.79 -13.08 -3.45
N TYR A 231 5.76 -12.24 -3.58
CA TYR A 231 5.57 -11.39 -4.75
C TYR A 231 6.02 -9.97 -4.45
N GLY A 232 6.75 -9.37 -5.33
CA GLY A 232 7.24 -8.00 -5.13
C GLY A 232 7.07 -7.10 -6.34
N VAL A 233 6.83 -5.87 -6.03
CA VAL A 233 6.83 -5.19 -4.74
C VAL A 233 5.39 -4.84 -4.36
N GLU A 234 5.03 -4.98 -3.09
CA GLU A 234 3.81 -4.37 -2.57
C GLU A 234 4.17 -3.07 -1.86
N CYS A 235 3.47 -1.99 -2.23
CA CYS A 235 3.65 -0.68 -1.63
C CYS A 235 2.32 -0.12 -1.15
N LYS A 236 2.34 0.56 -0.01
CA LYS A 236 1.22 1.40 0.44
C LYS A 236 1.71 2.82 0.61
N TYR A 237 1.26 3.66 -0.30
CA TYR A 237 1.57 5.09 -0.32
C TYR A 237 0.60 5.83 0.60
N TYR A 238 1.14 6.81 1.30
CA TYR A 238 0.35 7.72 2.12
C TYR A 238 0.70 9.12 1.70
N SER A 239 -0.27 9.86 1.21
CA SER A 239 -0.10 11.26 0.85
C SER A 239 0.43 12.08 2.02
N ALA A 240 1.16 13.15 1.76
CA ALA A 240 1.49 14.10 2.80
C ALA A 240 0.21 14.72 3.37
N ARG A 241 0.24 15.03 4.65
CA ARG A 241 -0.90 15.57 5.39
C ARG A 241 -0.72 17.06 5.57
N PRO A 242 -1.66 17.90 5.11
CA PRO A 242 -1.65 19.34 5.40
C PRO A 242 -1.90 19.59 6.88
N ASP A 243 -1.39 20.72 7.37
CA ASP A 243 -1.68 21.18 8.73
C ASP A 243 -3.12 21.67 8.78
N CYS A 244 -3.96 21.06 9.62
CA CYS A 244 -5.40 21.29 9.69
C CYS A 244 -5.90 21.31 11.13
N VAL A 245 -6.96 22.07 11.35
CA VAL A 245 -7.81 22.02 12.55
C VAL A 245 -9.20 21.58 12.11
N ASP A 246 -9.73 20.49 12.66
CA ASP A 246 -11.03 19.91 12.29
C ASP A 246 -11.23 19.77 10.77
N PHE A 247 -10.21 19.28 10.07
CA PHE A 247 -10.11 19.18 8.62
C PHE A 247 -9.99 20.49 7.84
N GLU A 248 -10.18 21.66 8.45
CA GLU A 248 -9.92 22.94 7.82
C GLU A 248 -8.42 23.19 7.71
N ILE A 249 -7.95 23.49 6.49
CA ILE A 249 -6.53 23.74 6.22
C ILE A 249 -6.13 25.06 6.90
N LYS A 250 -5.06 25.02 7.70
CA LYS A 250 -4.54 26.19 8.38
C LYS A 250 -4.19 27.30 7.38
N ASP A 251 -4.52 28.53 7.70
CA ASP A 251 -4.34 29.72 6.86
C ASP A 251 -5.08 29.67 5.51
N CYS A 252 -6.09 28.79 5.40
CA CYS A 252 -7.00 28.71 4.25
C CYS A 252 -8.46 28.56 4.74
N PRO A 253 -9.05 29.61 5.31
CA PRO A 253 -10.40 29.54 5.88
C PRO A 253 -11.42 29.09 4.83
N GLY A 254 -12.34 28.20 5.20
CA GLY A 254 -13.36 27.63 4.31
C GLY A 254 -12.86 26.52 3.38
N ILE A 255 -11.57 26.14 3.45
CA ILE A 255 -11.01 25.06 2.63
C ILE A 255 -10.65 23.87 3.53
N TYR A 256 -11.20 22.73 3.19
CA TYR A 256 -11.08 21.49 3.96
C TYR A 256 -10.39 20.39 3.16
N ALA A 257 -9.69 19.49 3.84
CA ALA A 257 -9.05 18.33 3.23
C ALA A 257 -9.33 17.07 4.05
N LEU A 258 -9.61 15.95 3.37
CA LEU A 258 -9.93 14.68 4.03
C LEU A 258 -9.58 13.45 3.18
N GLY A 259 -9.60 12.29 3.81
CA GLY A 259 -9.43 11.01 3.14
C GLY A 259 -7.99 10.68 2.78
N ASP A 260 -7.82 9.64 1.94
CA ASP A 260 -6.51 9.08 1.57
C ASP A 260 -5.66 10.06 0.76
N GLY A 261 -6.30 10.87 -0.09
CA GLY A 261 -5.61 11.84 -0.95
C GLY A 261 -4.95 12.99 -0.19
N ALA A 262 -5.48 13.32 0.99
CA ALA A 262 -4.93 14.33 1.90
C ALA A 262 -4.18 13.71 3.09
N GLY A 263 -3.84 12.42 3.05
CA GLY A 263 -3.02 11.75 4.04
C GLY A 263 -3.67 11.52 5.42
N PHE A 264 -4.99 11.68 5.53
CA PHE A 264 -5.71 11.47 6.79
C PHE A 264 -6.08 10.02 7.04
N THR A 265 -6.41 9.27 5.99
CA THR A 265 -6.91 7.89 6.09
C THR A 265 -6.12 6.91 5.25
N ARG A 266 -6.39 5.61 5.46
CA ARG A 266 -5.68 4.50 4.80
C ARG A 266 -6.63 3.37 4.41
N SER A 267 -7.94 3.59 4.51
CA SER A 267 -8.95 2.59 4.17
C SER A 267 -10.27 3.25 3.77
N LEU A 268 -11.08 2.54 3.00
CA LEU A 268 -12.40 3.01 2.56
C LEU A 268 -13.31 3.38 3.73
N SER A 269 -13.35 2.56 4.79
CA SER A 269 -14.15 2.83 5.98
C SER A 269 -13.70 4.07 6.74
N GLN A 270 -12.39 4.30 6.87
CA GLN A 270 -11.87 5.52 7.47
C GLN A 270 -12.17 6.75 6.62
N ALA A 271 -12.05 6.65 5.29
CA ALA A 271 -12.39 7.74 4.39
C ALA A 271 -13.88 8.08 4.46
N ALA A 272 -14.76 7.07 4.52
CA ALA A 272 -16.20 7.27 4.71
C ALA A 272 -16.50 7.94 6.07
N ALA A 273 -15.84 7.51 7.15
CA ALA A 273 -16.00 8.16 8.47
C ALA A 273 -15.56 9.63 8.44
N ASN A 274 -14.44 9.97 7.75
CA ASN A 274 -14.05 11.38 7.55
C ASN A 274 -15.15 12.16 6.83
N GLY A 275 -15.77 11.58 5.80
CA GLY A 275 -16.86 12.20 5.05
C GLY A 275 -18.09 12.50 5.94
N LEU A 276 -18.45 11.59 6.85
CA LEU A 276 -19.54 11.82 7.81
C LEU A 276 -19.20 12.93 8.79
N ILE A 277 -17.99 12.90 9.37
CA ILE A 277 -17.56 13.93 10.34
C ILE A 277 -17.54 15.31 9.70
N ILE A 278 -16.97 15.46 8.50
CA ILE A 278 -16.94 16.76 7.82
C ILE A 278 -18.35 17.23 7.46
N GLY A 279 -19.24 16.31 7.05
CA GLY A 279 -20.64 16.63 6.82
C GLY A 279 -21.31 17.23 8.05
N GLU A 280 -21.07 16.66 9.23
CA GLU A 280 -21.57 17.22 10.50
C GLU A 280 -20.95 18.59 10.82
N ILE A 281 -19.65 18.78 10.61
CA ILE A 281 -18.95 20.05 10.84
C ILE A 281 -19.53 21.15 9.94
N LEU A 282 -19.74 20.84 8.66
CA LEU A 282 -20.20 21.83 7.67
C LEU A 282 -21.70 22.16 7.80
N THR A 283 -22.49 21.28 8.41
CA THR A 283 -23.95 21.48 8.60
C THR A 283 -24.33 22.06 9.97
N LYS A 284 -23.44 21.98 10.96
CA LYS A 284 -23.61 22.70 12.22
C LYS A 284 -23.40 24.19 11.96
N LYS A 285 -24.53 24.93 11.92
CA LYS A 285 -24.53 26.41 11.89
C LYS A 285 -24.30 26.97 13.27
#